data_df8eeb99c5858a04f1a625f88ce3b537
#
_entry.id   df8eeb99c5858a04f1a625f88ce3b537
#
_cell.length_a   1.000
_cell.length_b   1.000
_cell.length_c   1.000
_cell.angle_alpha   90.00
_cell.angle_beta   90.00
_cell.angle_gamma   90.00
#
_symmetry.space_group_name_H-M   'P 1'
#
loop_
_entity.id
_entity.type
_entity.pdbx_description
1 polymer ?
#
loop_
_entity_poly.entity_id
_entity_poly.type
_entity_poly.pdbx_seq_one_letter_code
_entity_poly.pdbx_strand_id
1 'polypeptide(L)'
;MALPFFEVLRPRSLDTAIEGLRRYGGDVQMVAGGTDLIPSMRQGLFAPQVLLDLKGIRELDFIRFDPEQGLAIGALTRISALVDSPLLARRFPVLHEAAKTIASPLLRNMGTLGGNLCLDTRCLYYNQSGFWRESLGGCIKKDGTVCHVAPGSRMCWAAFSGDTAPALLALGATVELAGPRGSRELPLAGFYVNDGLARMAKARDEIVTAVRVPASSAGWSGAYKKLRIRQSIDYPLAGVAVVMRKDADGACLEARVALTAVNPAPKLVAAADLLKGRRYAPELVEEVAHDAIRTGKPLRTSASTMEYRRHMVRVFVRRALSELWLDSRSERAS
;
A
#
# COMPACT_ATOMS: atom_id res chain seq x y z
N MET A 1 11.60 -22.75 9.97
CA MET A 1 11.06 -22.81 11.33
C MET A 1 9.61 -23.27 11.26
N ALA A 2 9.16 -24.06 12.25
CA ALA A 2 7.76 -24.48 12.35
C ALA A 2 6.85 -23.28 12.65
N LEU A 3 5.58 -23.38 12.28
CA LEU A 3 4.56 -22.41 12.68
C LEU A 3 4.24 -22.62 14.18
N PRO A 4 3.87 -21.58 14.94
CA PRO A 4 3.31 -21.74 16.27
C PRO A 4 2.00 -22.52 16.20
N PHE A 5 1.56 -23.10 17.32
CA PHE A 5 0.22 -23.69 17.43
C PHE A 5 -0.83 -22.57 17.41
N PHE A 6 -1.90 -22.75 16.66
CA PHE A 6 -3.03 -21.84 16.61
C PHE A 6 -4.31 -22.58 16.18
N GLU A 7 -5.44 -22.05 16.57
CA GLU A 7 -6.74 -22.44 16.05
C GLU A 7 -7.12 -21.61 14.83
N VAL A 8 -8.01 -22.12 13.98
CA VAL A 8 -8.51 -21.40 12.80
C VAL A 8 -10.03 -21.24 12.88
N LEU A 9 -10.48 -19.99 12.99
CA LEU A 9 -11.88 -19.61 12.86
C LEU A 9 -12.16 -19.22 11.41
N ARG A 10 -13.28 -19.70 10.85
CA ARG A 10 -13.71 -19.43 9.48
C ARG A 10 -15.11 -18.84 9.43
N PRO A 11 -15.27 -17.55 9.78
CA PRO A 11 -16.56 -16.87 9.69
C PRO A 11 -17.03 -16.82 8.23
N ARG A 12 -18.36 -16.83 8.07
CA ARG A 12 -19.02 -16.69 6.77
C ARG A 12 -19.76 -15.36 6.61
N SER A 13 -19.81 -14.55 7.66
CA SER A 13 -20.37 -13.21 7.66
C SER A 13 -19.45 -12.24 8.39
N LEU A 14 -19.61 -10.96 8.11
CA LEU A 14 -18.86 -9.89 8.76
C LEU A 14 -19.15 -9.83 10.27
N ASP A 15 -20.42 -10.00 10.65
CA ASP A 15 -20.83 -9.99 12.07
C ASP A 15 -20.15 -11.10 12.88
N THR A 16 -20.12 -12.32 12.34
CA THR A 16 -19.42 -13.44 13.00
C THR A 16 -17.91 -13.18 13.09
N ALA A 17 -17.32 -12.52 12.10
CA ALA A 17 -15.92 -12.15 12.14
C ALA A 17 -15.62 -11.09 13.21
N ILE A 18 -16.47 -10.06 13.33
CA ILE A 18 -16.38 -9.01 14.36
C ILE A 18 -16.55 -9.61 15.76
N GLU A 19 -17.51 -10.53 15.93
CA GLU A 19 -17.67 -11.24 17.19
C GLU A 19 -16.41 -12.04 17.57
N GLY A 20 -15.81 -12.74 16.62
CA GLY A 20 -14.53 -13.42 16.80
C GLY A 20 -13.41 -12.51 17.27
N LEU A 21 -13.26 -11.33 16.64
CA LEU A 21 -12.29 -10.32 17.06
C LEU A 21 -12.53 -9.84 18.49
N ARG A 22 -13.80 -9.61 18.87
CA ARG A 22 -14.16 -9.19 20.21
C ARG A 22 -13.88 -10.27 21.25
N ARG A 23 -14.21 -11.53 20.94
CA ARG A 23 -14.08 -12.67 21.84
C ARG A 23 -12.62 -12.99 22.20
N TYR A 24 -11.72 -12.96 21.19
CA TYR A 24 -10.33 -13.36 21.35
C TYR A 24 -9.37 -12.19 21.54
N GLY A 25 -9.79 -10.95 21.30
CA GLY A 25 -9.04 -9.73 21.58
C GLY A 25 -7.63 -9.71 20.99
N GLY A 26 -6.60 -9.60 21.84
CA GLY A 26 -5.20 -9.56 21.42
C GLY A 26 -4.61 -10.86 20.89
N ASP A 27 -5.28 -11.98 21.15
CA ASP A 27 -4.81 -13.34 20.80
C ASP A 27 -5.21 -13.76 19.37
N VAL A 28 -6.04 -12.95 18.69
CA VAL A 28 -6.50 -13.23 17.34
C VAL A 28 -5.75 -12.38 16.30
N GLN A 29 -5.39 -13.03 15.19
CA GLN A 29 -4.84 -12.35 14.01
C GLN A 29 -5.69 -12.66 12.79
N MET A 30 -6.13 -11.61 12.09
CA MET A 30 -6.86 -11.75 10.81
C MET A 30 -5.96 -12.29 9.72
N VAL A 31 -6.46 -13.22 8.92
CA VAL A 31 -5.81 -13.73 7.74
C VAL A 31 -6.76 -13.70 6.53
N ALA A 32 -6.28 -13.18 5.41
CA ALA A 32 -6.93 -13.30 4.10
C ALA A 32 -6.09 -14.23 3.22
N GLY A 33 -5.29 -13.71 2.29
CA GLY A 33 -4.41 -14.53 1.45
C GLY A 33 -3.25 -15.23 2.18
N GLY A 34 -2.88 -14.76 3.36
CA GLY A 34 -1.80 -15.33 4.18
C GLY A 34 -0.38 -15.13 3.65
N THR A 35 -0.23 -14.54 2.46
CA THR A 35 1.06 -14.43 1.74
C THR A 35 2.11 -13.54 2.43
N ASP A 36 1.70 -12.70 3.37
CA ASP A 36 2.60 -11.91 4.24
C ASP A 36 2.62 -12.45 5.69
N LEU A 37 1.44 -12.77 6.24
CA LEU A 37 1.32 -13.19 7.63
C LEU A 37 2.00 -14.53 7.90
N ILE A 38 1.78 -15.55 7.07
CA ILE A 38 2.35 -16.90 7.30
C ILE A 38 3.87 -16.89 7.26
N PRO A 39 4.57 -16.27 6.30
CA PRO A 39 6.00 -16.06 6.35
C PRO A 39 6.47 -15.32 7.61
N SER A 40 5.75 -14.30 8.04
CA SER A 40 6.07 -13.53 9.25
C SER A 40 5.91 -14.36 10.52
N MET A 41 4.91 -15.24 10.61
CA MET A 41 4.74 -16.20 11.69
C MET A 41 5.90 -17.22 11.72
N ARG A 42 6.36 -17.69 10.55
CA ARG A 42 7.55 -18.58 10.47
C ARG A 42 8.84 -17.90 10.95
N GLN A 43 8.93 -16.58 10.82
CA GLN A 43 10.05 -15.78 11.35
C GLN A 43 9.91 -15.48 12.86
N GLY A 44 8.82 -15.92 13.50
CA GLY A 44 8.53 -15.64 14.91
C GLY A 44 8.18 -14.17 15.18
N LEU A 45 7.70 -13.44 14.18
CA LEU A 45 7.24 -12.05 14.35
C LEU A 45 5.86 -12.00 15.01
N PHE A 46 5.01 -12.98 14.68
CA PHE A 46 3.67 -13.14 15.24
C PHE A 46 3.48 -14.58 15.72
N ALA A 47 2.82 -14.73 16.86
CA ALA A 47 2.45 -16.04 17.44
C ALA A 47 1.03 -15.95 18.02
N PRO A 48 -0.01 -15.70 17.17
CA PRO A 48 -1.38 -15.63 17.64
C PRO A 48 -1.87 -17.00 18.10
N GLN A 49 -2.79 -17.05 19.06
CA GLN A 49 -3.49 -18.28 19.45
C GLN A 49 -4.57 -18.64 18.44
N VAL A 50 -5.16 -17.64 17.77
CA VAL A 50 -6.27 -17.82 16.82
C VAL A 50 -5.97 -17.08 15.51
N LEU A 51 -6.16 -17.76 14.39
CA LEU A 51 -6.26 -17.15 13.07
C LEU A 51 -7.73 -17.00 12.66
N LEU A 52 -8.17 -15.77 12.39
CA LEU A 52 -9.48 -15.47 11.86
C LEU A 52 -9.39 -15.40 10.33
N ASP A 53 -9.78 -16.47 9.64
CA ASP A 53 -9.73 -16.61 8.20
C ASP A 53 -10.95 -15.94 7.54
N LEU A 54 -10.72 -14.75 6.98
CA LEU A 54 -11.78 -13.93 6.38
C LEU A 54 -12.26 -14.42 5.02
N LYS A 55 -11.59 -15.35 4.36
CA LYS A 55 -11.88 -15.80 2.98
C LYS A 55 -13.28 -16.36 2.78
N GLY A 56 -13.96 -16.76 3.86
CA GLY A 56 -15.34 -17.23 3.82
C GLY A 56 -16.40 -16.15 3.61
N ILE A 57 -16.03 -14.87 3.79
CA ILE A 57 -16.95 -13.71 3.73
C ILE A 57 -17.02 -13.20 2.30
N ARG A 58 -17.86 -13.84 1.47
CA ARG A 58 -17.94 -13.61 0.02
C ARG A 58 -18.36 -12.20 -0.37
N GLU A 59 -19.13 -11.53 0.46
CA GLU A 59 -19.58 -10.15 0.26
C GLU A 59 -18.45 -9.13 0.22
N LEU A 60 -17.24 -9.49 0.68
CA LEU A 60 -16.02 -8.65 0.61
C LEU A 60 -15.17 -8.92 -0.63
N ASP A 61 -15.62 -9.73 -1.59
CA ASP A 61 -14.90 -10.03 -2.85
C ASP A 61 -15.69 -9.49 -4.05
N PHE A 62 -15.42 -8.26 -4.46
CA PHE A 62 -16.09 -7.61 -5.59
C PHE A 62 -15.26 -6.47 -6.19
N ILE A 63 -15.52 -6.17 -7.47
CA ILE A 63 -15.11 -4.93 -8.17
C ILE A 63 -16.38 -4.36 -8.79
N ARG A 64 -16.78 -3.16 -8.39
CA ARG A 64 -17.96 -2.47 -8.91
C ARG A 64 -17.59 -1.05 -9.32
N PHE A 65 -18.12 -0.59 -10.42
CA PHE A 65 -17.98 0.78 -10.89
C PHE A 65 -19.35 1.38 -11.18
N ASP A 66 -19.57 2.55 -10.66
CA ASP A 66 -20.73 3.37 -10.92
C ASP A 66 -20.25 4.74 -11.43
N PRO A 67 -20.82 5.29 -12.52
CA PRO A 67 -20.39 6.58 -13.06
C PRO A 67 -20.51 7.76 -12.09
N GLU A 68 -21.44 7.70 -11.13
CA GLU A 68 -21.68 8.77 -10.16
C GLU A 68 -20.92 8.53 -8.84
N GLN A 69 -20.88 7.29 -8.37
CA GLN A 69 -20.25 6.94 -7.08
C GLN A 69 -18.77 6.59 -7.21
N GLY A 70 -18.33 6.19 -8.41
CA GLY A 70 -16.95 5.78 -8.67
C GLY A 70 -16.73 4.27 -8.53
N LEU A 71 -15.49 3.90 -8.19
CA LEU A 71 -15.05 2.52 -8.08
C LEU A 71 -15.11 2.05 -6.62
N ALA A 72 -15.71 0.89 -6.39
CA ALA A 72 -15.69 0.20 -5.10
C ALA A 72 -15.07 -1.19 -5.28
N ILE A 73 -14.09 -1.54 -4.43
CA ILE A 73 -13.39 -2.83 -4.45
C ILE A 73 -13.44 -3.42 -3.05
N GLY A 74 -13.94 -4.64 -2.93
CA GLY A 74 -13.98 -5.38 -1.67
C GLY A 74 -12.58 -5.76 -1.17
N ALA A 75 -12.40 -5.80 0.13
CA ALA A 75 -11.09 -6.05 0.75
C ALA A 75 -10.54 -7.46 0.45
N LEU A 76 -11.41 -8.43 0.20
CA LEU A 76 -11.02 -9.81 -0.13
C LEU A 76 -10.81 -10.04 -1.64
N THR A 77 -11.04 -9.02 -2.48
CA THR A 77 -10.74 -9.11 -3.91
C THR A 77 -9.27 -9.45 -4.12
N ARG A 78 -9.02 -10.52 -4.86
CA ARG A 78 -7.66 -10.99 -5.13
C ARG A 78 -6.90 -10.01 -6.00
N ILE A 79 -5.61 -9.92 -5.80
CA ILE A 79 -4.73 -9.07 -6.63
C ILE A 79 -4.78 -9.53 -8.11
N SER A 80 -4.90 -10.84 -8.39
CA SER A 80 -5.09 -11.33 -9.75
C SER A 80 -6.34 -10.77 -10.41
N ALA A 81 -7.47 -10.65 -9.67
CA ALA A 81 -8.69 -10.06 -10.21
C ALA A 81 -8.52 -8.57 -10.56
N LEU A 82 -7.68 -7.82 -9.82
CA LEU A 82 -7.34 -6.44 -10.19
C LEU A 82 -6.51 -6.40 -11.49
N VAL A 83 -5.58 -7.35 -11.65
CA VAL A 83 -4.73 -7.45 -12.85
C VAL A 83 -5.54 -7.86 -14.07
N ASP A 84 -6.51 -8.75 -13.90
CA ASP A 84 -7.34 -9.26 -14.99
C ASP A 84 -8.53 -8.37 -15.35
N SER A 85 -8.73 -7.24 -14.60
CA SER A 85 -9.86 -6.35 -14.79
C SER A 85 -9.66 -5.37 -15.97
N PRO A 86 -10.42 -5.49 -17.07
CA PRO A 86 -10.40 -4.51 -18.17
C PRO A 86 -10.89 -3.12 -17.75
N LEU A 87 -11.77 -3.08 -16.74
CA LEU A 87 -12.26 -1.84 -16.14
C LEU A 87 -11.09 -1.05 -15.53
N LEU A 88 -10.27 -1.71 -14.68
CA LEU A 88 -9.13 -1.07 -14.03
C LEU A 88 -8.05 -0.67 -15.05
N ALA A 89 -7.78 -1.53 -16.02
CA ALA A 89 -6.80 -1.23 -17.07
C ALA A 89 -7.16 0.05 -17.86
N ARG A 90 -8.45 0.28 -18.13
CA ARG A 90 -8.91 1.44 -18.91
C ARG A 90 -9.16 2.69 -18.06
N ARG A 91 -9.78 2.56 -16.87
CA ARG A 91 -10.26 3.72 -16.09
C ARG A 91 -9.36 4.08 -14.91
N PHE A 92 -8.52 3.15 -14.43
CA PHE A 92 -7.64 3.33 -13.28
C PHE A 92 -6.25 2.72 -13.53
N PRO A 93 -5.55 3.14 -14.61
CA PRO A 93 -4.32 2.49 -15.08
C PRO A 93 -3.23 2.41 -14.00
N VAL A 94 -3.08 3.43 -13.16
CA VAL A 94 -2.09 3.43 -12.07
C VAL A 94 -2.32 2.29 -11.08
N LEU A 95 -3.58 1.97 -10.74
CA LEU A 95 -3.91 0.87 -9.83
C LEU A 95 -3.66 -0.49 -10.51
N HIS A 96 -4.04 -0.62 -11.77
CA HIS A 96 -3.80 -1.82 -12.57
C HIS A 96 -2.29 -2.09 -12.71
N GLU A 97 -1.48 -1.09 -13.04
CA GLU A 97 -0.02 -1.23 -13.13
C GLU A 97 0.60 -1.60 -11.78
N ALA A 98 0.17 -0.93 -10.70
CA ALA A 98 0.64 -1.26 -9.35
C ALA A 98 0.34 -2.72 -9.00
N ALA A 99 -0.89 -3.20 -9.26
CA ALA A 99 -1.29 -4.58 -9.00
C ALA A 99 -0.44 -5.60 -9.78
N LYS A 100 -0.11 -5.33 -11.04
CA LYS A 100 0.76 -6.18 -11.89
C LYS A 100 2.16 -6.36 -11.33
N THR A 101 2.68 -5.40 -10.57
CA THR A 101 4.03 -5.46 -10.00
C THR A 101 4.11 -6.23 -8.68
N ILE A 102 2.96 -6.59 -8.08
CA ILE A 102 2.93 -7.29 -6.79
C ILE A 102 3.42 -8.74 -6.98
N ALA A 103 4.41 -9.10 -6.18
CA ALA A 103 4.92 -10.46 -5.99
C ALA A 103 5.07 -11.27 -7.30
N SER A 104 4.36 -12.40 -7.42
CA SER A 104 4.30 -13.29 -8.59
C SER A 104 2.84 -13.62 -8.93
N PRO A 105 2.55 -14.16 -10.14
CA PRO A 105 1.20 -14.58 -10.48
C PRO A 105 0.56 -15.51 -9.44
N LEU A 106 1.30 -16.51 -8.97
CA LEU A 106 0.81 -17.45 -7.95
C LEU A 106 0.46 -16.76 -6.62
N LEU A 107 1.30 -15.82 -6.17
CA LEU A 107 1.02 -15.08 -4.94
C LEU A 107 -0.15 -14.10 -5.11
N ARG A 108 -0.34 -13.52 -6.30
CA ARG A 108 -1.50 -12.65 -6.59
C ARG A 108 -2.83 -13.40 -6.57
N ASN A 109 -2.84 -14.72 -6.87
CA ASN A 109 -4.03 -15.56 -6.75
C ASN A 109 -4.50 -15.78 -5.31
N MET A 110 -3.62 -15.53 -4.34
CA MET A 110 -3.92 -15.66 -2.91
C MET A 110 -4.01 -14.31 -2.19
N GLY A 111 -3.12 -13.38 -2.51
CA GLY A 111 -3.09 -12.05 -1.92
C GLY A 111 -4.32 -11.25 -2.29
N THR A 112 -4.81 -10.44 -1.35
CA THR A 112 -6.02 -9.61 -1.49
C THR A 112 -5.69 -8.14 -1.39
N LEU A 113 -6.59 -7.28 -1.88
CA LEU A 113 -6.44 -5.82 -1.78
C LEU A 113 -6.32 -5.36 -0.34
N GLY A 114 -7.25 -5.77 0.54
CA GLY A 114 -7.21 -5.45 1.96
C GLY A 114 -5.94 -5.95 2.64
N GLY A 115 -5.49 -7.17 2.30
CA GLY A 115 -4.21 -7.71 2.78
C GLY A 115 -3.02 -6.87 2.33
N ASN A 116 -3.00 -6.36 1.09
CA ASN A 116 -1.94 -5.48 0.59
C ASN A 116 -1.95 -4.10 1.27
N LEU A 117 -3.12 -3.55 1.57
CA LEU A 117 -3.24 -2.30 2.33
C LEU A 117 -2.84 -2.46 3.81
N CYS A 118 -3.08 -3.63 4.39
CA CYS A 118 -2.79 -3.93 5.79
C CYS A 118 -1.42 -4.59 6.01
N LEU A 119 -0.53 -4.60 5.01
CA LEU A 119 0.82 -5.16 5.13
C LEU A 119 1.55 -4.63 6.37
N ASP A 120 2.31 -5.51 7.01
CA ASP A 120 3.22 -5.06 8.05
C ASP A 120 4.42 -4.30 7.46
N THR A 121 4.92 -3.31 8.21
CA THR A 121 6.07 -2.50 7.79
C THR A 121 7.36 -3.31 7.89
N ARG A 122 8.34 -3.00 7.02
CA ARG A 122 9.55 -3.77 6.83
C ARG A 122 10.81 -3.01 7.21
N CYS A 123 11.71 -3.73 7.88
CA CYS A 123 12.99 -3.19 8.30
C CYS A 123 14.03 -4.31 8.34
N LEU A 124 15.28 -3.98 8.00
CA LEU A 124 16.40 -4.93 8.07
C LEU A 124 16.55 -5.57 9.47
N TYR A 125 16.28 -4.81 10.53
CA TYR A 125 16.40 -5.28 11.92
C TYR A 125 15.18 -6.07 12.42
N TYR A 126 14.02 -5.88 11.82
CA TYR A 126 12.77 -6.50 12.23
C TYR A 126 12.51 -7.83 11.50
N ASN A 127 12.66 -7.84 10.16
CA ASN A 127 12.34 -9.01 9.34
C ASN A 127 13.50 -10.01 9.27
N GLN A 128 13.90 -10.53 10.42
CA GLN A 128 14.98 -11.51 10.62
C GLN A 128 14.48 -12.70 11.45
N SER A 129 15.30 -13.72 11.58
CA SER A 129 15.02 -14.85 12.50
C SER A 129 14.98 -14.39 13.96
N GLY A 130 14.29 -15.14 14.83
CA GLY A 130 14.28 -14.89 16.27
C GLY A 130 15.68 -14.82 16.85
N PHE A 131 16.51 -15.82 16.54
CA PHE A 131 17.91 -15.88 16.98
C PHE A 131 18.70 -14.61 16.63
N TRP A 132 18.55 -14.11 15.39
CA TRP A 132 19.25 -12.90 14.96
C TRP A 132 18.75 -11.65 15.70
N ARG A 133 17.41 -11.53 15.93
CA ARG A 133 16.87 -10.42 16.72
C ARG A 133 17.33 -10.44 18.16
N GLU A 134 17.35 -11.61 18.78
CA GLU A 134 17.83 -11.80 20.16
C GLU A 134 19.30 -11.39 20.32
N SER A 135 20.16 -11.73 19.35
CA SER A 135 21.58 -11.35 19.38
C SER A 135 21.81 -9.83 19.37
N LEU A 136 20.81 -9.06 18.92
CA LEU A 136 20.83 -7.59 18.91
C LEU A 136 20.02 -6.97 20.06
N GLY A 137 19.43 -7.76 20.96
CA GLY A 137 18.55 -7.27 22.03
C GLY A 137 17.18 -6.80 21.54
N GLY A 138 16.70 -7.32 20.40
CA GLY A 138 15.42 -6.94 19.80
C GLY A 138 15.45 -5.53 19.20
N CYS A 139 14.27 -4.96 18.94
CA CYS A 139 14.12 -3.56 18.52
C CYS A 139 12.79 -2.99 19.06
N ILE A 140 12.62 -1.67 19.00
CA ILE A 140 11.41 -0.98 19.50
C ILE A 140 10.09 -1.58 19.00
N LYS A 141 10.09 -2.22 17.82
CA LYS A 141 8.90 -2.86 17.25
C LYS A 141 8.71 -4.31 17.77
N LYS A 142 9.75 -4.98 18.18
CA LYS A 142 9.72 -6.38 18.60
C LYS A 142 10.81 -6.68 19.63
N ASP A 143 10.38 -7.05 20.84
CA ASP A 143 11.19 -7.61 21.92
C ASP A 143 12.34 -6.70 22.44
N GLY A 144 12.30 -5.38 22.17
CA GLY A 144 13.31 -4.42 22.59
C GLY A 144 12.77 -3.00 22.71
N THR A 145 13.65 -2.05 23.03
CA THR A 145 13.29 -0.66 23.33
C THR A 145 13.92 0.38 22.39
N VAL A 146 14.90 -0.03 21.59
CA VAL A 146 15.68 0.88 20.73
C VAL A 146 15.34 0.66 19.25
N CYS A 147 15.20 1.75 18.50
CA CYS A 147 15.16 1.69 17.05
C CYS A 147 16.59 1.71 16.48
N HIS A 148 17.07 0.58 15.96
CA HIS A 148 18.45 0.47 15.41
C HIS A 148 18.67 1.34 14.14
N VAL A 149 17.60 1.80 13.50
CA VAL A 149 17.69 2.75 12.36
C VAL A 149 17.90 4.17 12.83
N ALA A 150 17.23 4.55 13.94
CA ALA A 150 17.29 5.88 14.55
C ALA A 150 17.27 5.73 16.08
N PRO A 151 18.41 5.49 16.73
CA PRO A 151 18.49 5.10 18.14
C PRO A 151 17.83 6.07 19.12
N GLY A 152 17.76 7.36 18.79
CA GLY A 152 17.06 8.37 19.60
C GLY A 152 15.55 8.50 19.32
N SER A 153 15.00 7.72 18.40
CA SER A 153 13.58 7.80 18.01
C SER A 153 12.67 7.04 18.96
N ARG A 154 11.52 7.64 19.27
CA ARG A 154 10.43 6.99 19.99
C ARG A 154 9.45 6.26 19.07
N MET A 155 9.61 6.38 17.76
CA MET A 155 8.77 5.73 16.74
C MET A 155 9.56 4.72 15.93
N CYS A 156 8.86 3.76 15.33
CA CYS A 156 9.45 2.77 14.43
C CYS A 156 9.49 3.29 12.99
N TRP A 157 10.67 3.31 12.39
CA TRP A 157 10.90 3.75 11.01
C TRP A 157 10.75 2.63 9.97
N ALA A 158 10.31 1.44 10.35
CA ALA A 158 10.07 0.36 9.39
C ALA A 158 9.16 0.84 8.25
N ALA A 159 9.56 0.59 7.01
CA ALA A 159 8.89 1.13 5.84
C ALA A 159 7.64 0.33 5.45
N PHE A 160 6.54 1.01 5.15
CA PHE A 160 5.38 0.41 4.51
C PHE A 160 5.70 0.10 3.04
N SER A 161 5.41 -1.11 2.57
CA SER A 161 5.87 -1.61 1.27
C SER A 161 4.75 -2.22 0.41
N GLY A 162 3.50 -1.78 0.58
CA GLY A 162 2.38 -2.15 -0.28
C GLY A 162 2.41 -1.36 -1.61
N ASP A 163 2.17 -2.03 -2.72
CA ASP A 163 2.21 -1.40 -4.05
C ASP A 163 0.88 -0.70 -4.40
N THR A 164 -0.29 -1.23 -3.95
CA THR A 164 -1.60 -0.62 -4.27
C THR A 164 -1.87 0.66 -3.50
N ALA A 165 -1.32 0.80 -2.30
CA ALA A 165 -1.59 1.94 -1.43
C ALA A 165 -1.21 3.31 -2.04
N PRO A 166 -0.02 3.52 -2.63
CA PRO A 166 0.31 4.80 -3.27
C PRO A 166 -0.57 5.09 -4.48
N ALA A 167 -0.96 4.06 -5.26
CA ALA A 167 -1.87 4.23 -6.40
C ALA A 167 -3.26 4.70 -5.94
N LEU A 168 -3.82 4.05 -4.93
CA LEU A 168 -5.10 4.43 -4.34
C LEU A 168 -5.04 5.79 -3.64
N LEU A 169 -3.92 6.10 -2.97
CA LEU A 169 -3.70 7.41 -2.35
C LEU A 169 -3.68 8.54 -3.40
N ALA A 170 -2.98 8.34 -4.51
CA ALA A 170 -2.95 9.29 -5.61
C ALA A 170 -4.34 9.46 -6.28
N LEU A 171 -5.14 8.39 -6.34
CA LEU A 171 -6.52 8.43 -6.81
C LEU A 171 -7.50 9.08 -5.83
N GLY A 172 -7.08 9.44 -4.61
CA GLY A 172 -7.95 10.04 -3.60
C GLY A 172 -8.93 9.05 -2.96
N ALA A 173 -8.52 7.80 -2.83
CA ALA A 173 -9.37 6.74 -2.29
C ALA A 173 -9.71 6.94 -0.81
N THR A 174 -10.83 6.35 -0.41
CA THR A 174 -11.24 6.14 0.98
C THR A 174 -11.24 4.65 1.33
N VAL A 175 -11.18 4.32 2.59
CA VAL A 175 -11.27 2.96 3.11
C VAL A 175 -12.47 2.82 4.04
N GLU A 176 -13.23 1.75 3.84
CA GLU A 176 -14.33 1.37 4.73
C GLU A 176 -13.84 0.38 5.78
N LEU A 177 -14.22 0.64 7.00
CA LEU A 177 -13.96 -0.20 8.17
C LEU A 177 -15.27 -0.61 8.81
N ALA A 178 -15.38 -1.86 9.25
CA ALA A 178 -16.47 -2.33 10.07
C ALA A 178 -15.95 -2.93 11.37
N GLY A 179 -16.66 -2.68 12.45
CA GLY A 179 -16.31 -3.16 13.79
C GLY A 179 -17.51 -3.14 14.72
N PRO A 180 -17.34 -3.43 16.02
CA PRO A 180 -18.43 -3.53 16.99
C PRO A 180 -19.27 -2.25 17.15
N ARG A 181 -18.73 -1.10 16.78
CA ARG A 181 -19.39 0.21 16.84
C ARG A 181 -20.06 0.61 15.52
N GLY A 182 -20.21 -0.32 14.58
CA GLY A 182 -20.74 -0.08 13.24
C GLY A 182 -19.65 0.13 12.20
N SER A 183 -20.05 0.65 11.06
CA SER A 183 -19.15 0.94 9.93
C SER A 183 -18.76 2.42 9.89
N ARG A 184 -17.54 2.69 9.43
CA ARG A 184 -17.05 4.05 9.18
C ARG A 184 -16.15 4.08 7.95
N GLU A 185 -16.08 5.24 7.34
CA GLU A 185 -15.22 5.51 6.20
C GLU A 185 -14.22 6.61 6.56
N LEU A 186 -13.01 6.51 6.04
CA LEU A 186 -12.00 7.56 6.19
C LEU A 186 -11.14 7.67 4.92
N PRO A 187 -10.63 8.88 4.60
CA PRO A 187 -9.67 9.04 3.53
C PRO A 187 -8.45 8.13 3.72
N LEU A 188 -7.97 7.50 2.65
CA LEU A 188 -6.81 6.63 2.73
C LEU A 188 -5.55 7.36 3.24
N ALA A 189 -5.46 8.67 3.01
CA ALA A 189 -4.40 9.53 3.57
C ALA A 189 -4.39 9.55 5.11
N GLY A 190 -5.56 9.42 5.74
CA GLY A 190 -5.72 9.34 7.20
C GLY A 190 -5.68 7.91 7.75
N PHE A 191 -5.71 6.89 6.89
CA PHE A 191 -5.67 5.50 7.32
C PHE A 191 -4.29 5.08 7.84
N TYR A 192 -3.22 5.63 7.27
CA TYR A 192 -1.86 5.29 7.65
C TYR A 192 -1.28 6.27 8.67
N VAL A 193 -0.79 5.72 9.78
CA VAL A 193 0.01 6.46 10.75
C VAL A 193 1.48 6.34 10.36
N ASN A 194 2.22 7.45 10.39
CA ASN A 194 3.64 7.46 10.00
C ASN A 194 4.55 6.90 11.09
N ASP A 195 4.15 5.76 11.66
CA ASP A 195 4.88 5.01 12.69
C ASP A 195 4.69 3.51 12.46
N GLY A 196 5.79 2.77 12.36
CA GLY A 196 5.75 1.32 12.19
C GLY A 196 5.20 0.54 13.39
N LEU A 197 5.03 1.16 14.57
CA LEU A 197 4.35 0.57 15.74
C LEU A 197 2.84 0.61 15.58
N ALA A 198 2.28 1.81 15.31
CA ALA A 198 0.85 2.04 15.15
C ALA A 198 0.52 2.32 13.69
N ARG A 199 0.79 1.38 12.80
CA ARG A 199 0.77 1.54 11.34
C ARG A 199 -0.48 2.16 10.74
N MET A 200 -1.66 1.89 11.33
CA MET A 200 -2.96 2.23 10.76
C MET A 200 -3.88 2.84 11.81
N ALA A 201 -4.72 3.77 11.40
CA ALA A 201 -5.76 4.41 12.22
C ALA A 201 -7.03 3.55 12.33
N LYS A 202 -6.88 2.23 12.36
CA LYS A 202 -7.96 1.28 12.63
C LYS A 202 -7.76 0.62 13.99
N ALA A 203 -8.86 0.36 14.68
CA ALA A 203 -8.84 -0.42 15.91
C ALA A 203 -8.53 -1.89 15.64
N ARG A 204 -8.11 -2.63 16.67
CA ARG A 204 -7.81 -4.07 16.53
C ARG A 204 -9.04 -4.89 16.17
N ASP A 205 -10.21 -4.45 16.62
CA ASP A 205 -11.53 -5.04 16.39
C ASP A 205 -12.26 -4.53 15.13
N GLU A 206 -11.57 -3.76 14.28
CA GLU A 206 -12.08 -3.32 12.99
C GLU A 206 -11.51 -4.14 11.83
N ILE A 207 -12.33 -4.38 10.82
CA ILE A 207 -12.01 -5.08 9.57
C ILE A 207 -12.08 -4.08 8.43
N VAL A 208 -11.09 -4.05 7.55
CA VAL A 208 -11.20 -3.35 6.26
C VAL A 208 -12.18 -4.13 5.39
N THR A 209 -13.25 -3.49 4.95
CA THR A 209 -14.33 -4.12 4.15
C THR A 209 -14.24 -3.77 2.68
N ALA A 210 -13.93 -2.52 2.36
CA ALA A 210 -13.81 -2.05 1.00
C ALA A 210 -12.87 -0.86 0.87
N VAL A 211 -12.52 -0.55 -0.38
CA VAL A 211 -11.87 0.69 -0.80
C VAL A 211 -12.74 1.35 -1.86
N ARG A 212 -12.94 2.67 -1.74
CA ARG A 212 -13.66 3.46 -2.73
C ARG A 212 -12.73 4.46 -3.40
N VAL A 213 -12.88 4.63 -4.70
CA VAL A 213 -12.18 5.66 -5.48
C VAL A 213 -13.26 6.55 -6.10
N PRO A 214 -13.18 7.88 -5.90
CA PRO A 214 -14.22 8.79 -6.39
C PRO A 214 -14.35 8.74 -7.91
N ALA A 215 -15.56 8.93 -8.41
CA ALA A 215 -15.86 8.95 -9.84
C ALA A 215 -15.03 10.00 -10.61
N SER A 216 -14.71 11.13 -9.96
CA SER A 216 -13.88 12.19 -10.52
C SER A 216 -12.45 11.78 -10.86
N SER A 217 -11.97 10.66 -10.30
CA SER A 217 -10.63 10.11 -10.61
C SER A 217 -10.66 9.04 -11.71
N ALA A 218 -11.84 8.69 -12.24
CA ALA A 218 -11.94 7.74 -13.34
C ALA A 218 -11.42 8.35 -14.65
N GLY A 219 -10.65 7.59 -15.42
CA GLY A 219 -10.10 8.03 -16.70
C GLY A 219 -8.86 8.94 -16.61
N TRP A 220 -8.35 9.23 -15.41
CA TRP A 220 -7.08 9.93 -15.31
C TRP A 220 -5.95 9.07 -15.86
N SER A 221 -5.03 9.70 -16.58
CA SER A 221 -3.77 9.06 -16.95
C SER A 221 -2.99 8.69 -15.69
N GLY A 222 -2.30 7.56 -15.70
CA GLY A 222 -1.59 7.12 -14.51
C GLY A 222 -0.46 6.15 -14.82
N ALA A 223 0.61 6.21 -14.02
CA ALA A 223 1.77 5.34 -14.12
C ALA A 223 2.24 4.89 -12.72
N TYR A 224 2.71 3.66 -12.63
CA TYR A 224 3.36 3.14 -11.44
C TYR A 224 4.78 2.66 -11.75
N LYS A 225 5.76 3.14 -11.00
CA LYS A 225 7.17 2.74 -11.15
C LYS A 225 7.65 2.11 -9.84
N LYS A 226 8.33 0.96 -9.95
CA LYS A 226 8.81 0.17 -8.81
C LYS A 226 10.28 -0.17 -8.95
N LEU A 227 11.07 0.24 -7.96
CA LEU A 227 12.44 -0.25 -7.78
C LEU A 227 12.39 -1.60 -7.05
N ARG A 228 12.93 -2.63 -7.66
CA ARG A 228 13.09 -3.97 -7.08
C ARG A 228 14.36 -4.61 -7.65
N ILE A 229 14.87 -5.64 -7.00
CA ILE A 229 16.09 -6.34 -7.42
C ILE A 229 15.76 -7.36 -8.50
N ARG A 230 14.75 -8.18 -8.26
CA ARG A 230 14.28 -9.23 -9.17
C ARG A 230 13.01 -8.77 -9.88
N GLN A 231 12.69 -9.42 -11.00
CA GLN A 231 11.47 -9.10 -11.74
C GLN A 231 10.19 -9.69 -11.08
N SER A 232 10.33 -10.47 -10.04
CA SER A 232 9.24 -11.15 -9.32
C SER A 232 9.51 -11.25 -7.83
N ILE A 233 8.46 -11.44 -7.03
CA ILE A 233 8.43 -11.71 -5.58
C ILE A 233 8.82 -10.51 -4.70
N ASP A 234 9.67 -9.61 -5.15
CA ASP A 234 10.23 -8.53 -4.32
C ASP A 234 9.18 -7.51 -3.89
N TYR A 235 9.29 -7.09 -2.63
CA TYR A 235 8.72 -5.82 -2.17
C TYR A 235 9.43 -4.65 -2.84
N PRO A 236 8.77 -3.49 -3.00
CA PRO A 236 9.45 -2.30 -3.51
C PRO A 236 10.56 -1.84 -2.56
N LEU A 237 11.71 -1.47 -3.12
CA LEU A 237 12.72 -0.65 -2.46
C LEU A 237 12.34 0.84 -2.52
N ALA A 238 11.68 1.24 -3.59
CA ALA A 238 10.99 2.51 -3.78
C ALA A 238 9.86 2.29 -4.77
N GLY A 239 8.69 2.86 -4.51
CA GLY A 239 7.56 2.84 -5.43
C GLY A 239 7.01 4.25 -5.58
N VAL A 240 6.63 4.61 -6.82
CA VAL A 240 6.08 5.90 -7.19
C VAL A 240 4.82 5.68 -8.01
N ALA A 241 3.70 6.24 -7.54
CA ALA A 241 2.45 6.31 -8.27
C ALA A 241 2.21 7.76 -8.70
N VAL A 242 1.90 7.97 -9.97
CA VAL A 242 1.57 9.29 -10.51
C VAL A 242 0.23 9.18 -11.24
N VAL A 243 -0.65 10.13 -10.97
CA VAL A 243 -1.88 10.33 -11.75
C VAL A 243 -1.91 11.77 -12.24
N MET A 244 -2.50 11.97 -13.43
CA MET A 244 -2.58 13.28 -14.06
C MET A 244 -3.83 13.38 -14.91
N ARG A 245 -4.46 14.56 -14.88
CA ARG A 245 -5.51 14.98 -15.81
C ARG A 245 -5.04 16.23 -16.54
N LYS A 246 -5.17 16.23 -17.85
CA LYS A 246 -4.84 17.38 -18.74
C LYS A 246 -6.11 17.93 -19.37
N ASP A 247 -6.06 19.20 -19.75
CA ASP A 247 -7.05 19.77 -20.68
C ASP A 247 -6.73 19.43 -22.15
N ALA A 248 -7.57 19.90 -23.06
CA ALA A 248 -7.40 19.68 -24.49
C ALA A 248 -6.13 20.31 -25.06
N ASP A 249 -5.59 21.34 -24.41
CA ASP A 249 -4.36 22.03 -24.80
C ASP A 249 -3.11 21.43 -24.19
N GLY A 250 -3.24 20.33 -23.42
CA GLY A 250 -2.14 19.64 -22.76
C GLY A 250 -1.65 20.28 -21.46
N ALA A 251 -2.35 21.30 -20.93
CA ALA A 251 -2.03 21.83 -19.61
C ALA A 251 -2.54 20.90 -18.50
N CYS A 252 -1.78 20.78 -17.43
CA CYS A 252 -2.11 19.94 -16.29
C CYS A 252 -3.27 20.58 -15.49
N LEU A 253 -4.43 19.96 -15.49
CA LEU A 253 -5.56 20.36 -14.64
C LEU A 253 -5.32 19.94 -13.20
N GLU A 254 -4.82 18.71 -13.00
CA GLU A 254 -4.49 18.17 -11.69
C GLU A 254 -3.48 17.02 -11.85
N ALA A 255 -2.55 16.95 -10.92
CA ALA A 255 -1.63 15.82 -10.80
C ALA A 255 -1.42 15.47 -9.32
N ARG A 256 -1.25 14.18 -9.04
CA ARG A 256 -0.86 13.71 -7.70
C ARG A 256 0.25 12.69 -7.83
N VAL A 257 1.22 12.81 -6.95
CA VAL A 257 2.37 11.90 -6.85
C VAL A 257 2.37 11.29 -5.45
N ALA A 258 2.44 9.98 -5.37
CA ALA A 258 2.49 9.25 -4.10
C ALA A 258 3.67 8.27 -4.06
N LEU A 259 4.29 8.16 -2.90
CA LEU A 259 5.47 7.32 -2.66
C LEU A 259 5.13 6.16 -1.73
N THR A 260 5.79 5.02 -1.91
CA THR A 260 5.77 3.87 -1.00
C THR A 260 7.17 3.30 -0.80
N ALA A 261 7.33 2.47 0.22
CA ALA A 261 8.58 1.81 0.62
C ALA A 261 9.70 2.74 1.13
N VAL A 262 9.47 4.02 1.18
CA VAL A 262 10.48 5.03 1.59
C VAL A 262 10.08 5.79 2.86
N ASN A 263 8.98 5.40 3.50
CA ASN A 263 8.50 5.94 4.78
C ASN A 263 7.70 4.85 5.52
N PRO A 264 7.40 5.01 6.83
CA PRO A 264 6.50 4.12 7.57
C PRO A 264 5.05 4.10 7.04
N ALA A 265 4.67 5.12 6.27
CA ALA A 265 3.38 5.23 5.57
C ALA A 265 3.60 5.63 4.10
N PRO A 266 2.67 5.33 3.17
CA PRO A 266 2.68 5.95 1.86
C PRO A 266 2.48 7.47 2.01
N LYS A 267 3.10 8.28 1.15
CA LYS A 267 3.11 9.75 1.26
C LYS A 267 2.80 10.41 -0.08
N LEU A 268 1.94 11.43 -0.06
CA LEU A 268 1.79 12.36 -1.17
C LEU A 268 2.97 13.33 -1.22
N VAL A 269 3.34 13.73 -2.43
CA VAL A 269 4.37 14.74 -2.70
C VAL A 269 3.65 16.07 -2.91
N ALA A 270 3.81 17.02 -2.01
CA ALA A 270 3.09 18.29 -2.02
C ALA A 270 3.42 19.14 -3.26
N ALA A 271 4.66 19.11 -3.74
CA ALA A 271 5.07 19.88 -4.92
C ALA A 271 4.34 19.48 -6.22
N ALA A 272 3.59 18.36 -6.24
CA ALA A 272 2.76 18.03 -7.39
C ALA A 272 1.69 19.10 -7.69
N ASP A 273 1.28 19.90 -6.70
CA ASP A 273 0.34 21.01 -6.87
C ASP A 273 0.91 22.14 -7.74
N LEU A 274 2.25 22.27 -7.85
CA LEU A 274 2.92 23.23 -8.73
C LEU A 274 2.60 23.00 -10.23
N LEU A 275 2.19 21.78 -10.59
CA LEU A 275 1.89 21.39 -11.97
C LEU A 275 0.55 21.97 -12.45
N LYS A 276 -0.36 22.34 -11.53
CA LYS A 276 -1.70 22.78 -11.86
C LYS A 276 -1.69 24.05 -12.72
N GLY A 277 -2.44 24.02 -13.83
CA GLY A 277 -2.52 25.10 -14.81
C GLY A 277 -1.28 25.27 -15.69
N ARG A 278 -0.28 24.39 -15.57
CA ARG A 278 0.99 24.53 -16.29
C ARG A 278 1.05 23.57 -17.47
N ARG A 279 1.79 23.98 -18.52
CA ARG A 279 2.19 23.12 -19.62
C ARG A 279 3.50 22.40 -19.29
N TYR A 280 3.81 21.33 -20.04
CA TYR A 280 5.05 20.58 -19.84
C TYR A 280 6.28 21.49 -19.89
N ALA A 281 7.09 21.40 -18.85
CA ALA A 281 8.41 22.00 -18.76
C ALA A 281 9.32 21.04 -17.98
N PRO A 282 10.47 20.65 -18.55
CA PRO A 282 11.41 19.73 -17.88
C PRO A 282 11.83 20.23 -16.49
N GLU A 283 12.02 21.54 -16.33
CA GLU A 283 12.41 22.18 -15.07
C GLU A 283 11.36 22.02 -13.99
N LEU A 284 10.09 22.15 -14.34
CA LEU A 284 8.95 21.98 -13.43
C LEU A 284 8.83 20.51 -12.97
N VAL A 285 9.00 19.57 -13.91
CA VAL A 285 9.03 18.14 -13.58
C VAL A 285 10.18 17.82 -12.63
N GLU A 286 11.34 18.43 -12.86
CA GLU A 286 12.53 18.23 -12.02
C GLU A 286 12.33 18.82 -10.61
N GLU A 287 11.64 19.95 -10.48
CA GLU A 287 11.30 20.55 -9.18
C GLU A 287 10.44 19.62 -8.34
N VAL A 288 9.38 19.04 -8.93
CA VAL A 288 8.53 18.05 -8.25
C VAL A 288 9.33 16.79 -7.90
N ALA A 289 10.18 16.32 -8.81
CA ALA A 289 11.03 15.15 -8.57
C ALA A 289 12.06 15.41 -7.45
N HIS A 290 12.55 16.65 -7.33
CA HIS A 290 13.43 17.04 -6.24
C HIS A 290 12.71 17.09 -4.89
N ASP A 291 11.48 17.60 -4.83
CA ASP A 291 10.68 17.59 -3.60
C ASP A 291 10.32 16.17 -3.14
N ALA A 292 10.11 15.25 -4.09
CA ALA A 292 9.89 13.86 -3.78
C ALA A 292 11.06 13.22 -3.00
N ILE A 293 12.31 13.66 -3.22
CA ILE A 293 13.48 13.21 -2.44
C ILE A 293 13.35 13.64 -0.97
N ARG A 294 12.84 14.85 -0.72
CA ARG A 294 12.65 15.38 0.64
C ARG A 294 11.51 14.69 1.36
N THR A 295 10.45 14.32 0.62
CA THR A 295 9.30 13.57 1.11
C THR A 295 9.68 12.13 1.50
N GLY A 296 10.53 11.47 0.70
CA GLY A 296 10.99 10.10 0.92
C GLY A 296 12.17 10.02 1.90
N LYS A 297 12.05 9.19 2.92
CA LYS A 297 13.09 8.89 3.93
C LYS A 297 13.41 7.40 3.95
N PRO A 298 13.99 6.84 2.87
CA PRO A 298 14.23 5.41 2.77
C PRO A 298 15.26 4.94 3.80
N LEU A 299 15.07 3.73 4.28
CA LEU A 299 16.03 3.05 5.15
C LEU A 299 17.09 2.33 4.31
N ARG A 300 18.26 2.09 4.91
CA ARG A 300 19.23 1.13 4.37
C ARG A 300 18.62 -0.27 4.36
N THR A 301 18.90 -1.04 3.33
CA THR A 301 18.58 -2.47 3.24
C THR A 301 19.83 -3.26 2.92
N SER A 302 19.76 -4.60 2.99
CA SER A 302 20.85 -5.48 2.55
C SER A 302 21.19 -5.33 1.06
N ALA A 303 20.26 -4.79 0.27
CA ALA A 303 20.34 -4.76 -1.18
C ALA A 303 20.57 -3.35 -1.78
N SER A 304 20.40 -2.28 -0.99
CA SER A 304 20.47 -0.92 -1.53
C SER A 304 20.76 0.12 -0.45
N THR A 305 21.48 1.17 -0.81
CA THR A 305 21.76 2.31 0.06
C THR A 305 20.57 3.27 0.10
N MET A 306 20.53 4.15 1.12
CA MET A 306 19.50 5.19 1.25
C MET A 306 19.60 6.20 0.10
N GLU A 307 20.83 6.57 -0.29
CA GLU A 307 21.12 7.56 -1.33
C GLU A 307 20.63 7.07 -2.70
N TYR A 308 20.92 5.82 -3.04
CA TYR A 308 20.45 5.22 -4.29
C TYR A 308 18.92 5.15 -4.35
N ARG A 309 18.26 4.76 -3.25
CA ARG A 309 16.81 4.70 -3.19
C ARG A 309 16.18 6.09 -3.33
N ARG A 310 16.77 7.14 -2.72
CA ARG A 310 16.35 8.54 -2.92
C ARG A 310 16.53 8.98 -4.37
N HIS A 311 17.69 8.68 -4.94
CA HIS A 311 17.95 8.98 -6.35
C HIS A 311 16.92 8.32 -7.27
N MET A 312 16.57 7.06 -7.02
CA MET A 312 15.57 6.34 -7.81
C MET A 312 14.15 6.89 -7.63
N VAL A 313 13.79 7.42 -6.48
CA VAL A 313 12.52 8.17 -6.31
C VAL A 313 12.48 9.35 -7.29
N ARG A 314 13.54 10.19 -7.33
CA ARG A 314 13.64 11.31 -8.27
C ARG A 314 13.51 10.84 -9.73
N VAL A 315 14.27 9.82 -10.09
CA VAL A 315 14.26 9.27 -11.46
C VAL A 315 12.86 8.78 -11.84
N PHE A 316 12.16 8.08 -10.95
CA PHE A 316 10.84 7.53 -11.22
C PHE A 316 9.75 8.59 -11.28
N VAL A 317 9.80 9.61 -10.41
CA VAL A 317 8.87 10.75 -10.49
C VAL A 317 9.05 11.48 -11.80
N ARG A 318 10.29 11.83 -12.18
CA ARG A 318 10.60 12.47 -13.44
C ARG A 318 10.09 11.66 -14.63
N ARG A 319 10.43 10.37 -14.70
CA ARG A 319 10.02 9.49 -15.81
C ARG A 319 8.49 9.38 -15.91
N ALA A 320 7.82 9.14 -14.78
CA ALA A 320 6.37 8.98 -14.79
C ALA A 320 5.63 10.27 -15.17
N LEU A 321 6.05 11.42 -14.64
CA LEU A 321 5.48 12.72 -15.01
C LEU A 321 5.71 13.03 -16.50
N SER A 322 6.94 12.87 -17.00
CA SER A 322 7.25 13.13 -18.42
C SER A 322 6.49 12.18 -19.35
N GLU A 323 6.40 10.88 -19.00
CA GLU A 323 5.65 9.89 -19.76
C GLU A 323 4.18 10.28 -19.88
N LEU A 324 3.51 10.60 -18.74
CA LEU A 324 2.10 10.95 -18.73
C LEU A 324 1.83 12.30 -19.41
N TRP A 325 2.74 13.24 -19.30
CA TRP A 325 2.56 14.56 -19.91
C TRP A 325 2.71 14.53 -21.41
N LEU A 326 3.70 13.77 -21.92
CA LEU A 326 4.03 13.67 -23.34
C LEU A 326 3.19 12.58 -24.07
N ASP A 327 2.43 11.75 -23.33
CA ASP A 327 1.57 10.73 -23.95
C ASP A 327 0.34 11.41 -24.59
N SER A 328 0.30 11.36 -25.93
CA SER A 328 -0.81 11.87 -26.75
C SER A 328 -2.05 10.94 -26.75
N ARG A 329 -1.98 9.75 -26.10
CA ARG A 329 -3.10 8.79 -26.08
C ARG A 329 -4.28 9.20 -25.20
N SER A 330 -4.14 10.21 -24.33
CA SER A 330 -5.24 10.76 -23.52
C SER A 330 -6.33 11.48 -24.35
N GLU A 331 -6.07 11.80 -25.64
CA GLU A 331 -7.01 12.50 -26.53
C GLU A 331 -8.08 11.58 -27.17
N ARG A 332 -8.02 10.25 -26.97
CA ARG A 332 -8.92 9.28 -27.63
C ARG A 332 -9.95 8.62 -26.71
N ALA A 333 -10.14 9.11 -25.50
CA ALA A 333 -11.07 8.55 -24.52
C ALA A 333 -12.20 9.51 -24.11
N SER A 334 -12.54 10.46 -24.98
CA SER A 334 -13.76 11.29 -24.86
C SER A 334 -14.90 10.72 -25.72
#